data_53172181a12795a31edf13bb10ddea18
#
_entry.id   53172181a12795a31edf13bb10ddea18
#
_cell.length_a   1.000
_cell.length_b   1.000
_cell.length_c   1.000
_cell.angle_alpha   90.00
_cell.angle_beta   90.00
_cell.angle_gamma   90.00
#
_symmetry.space_group_name_H-M   'P 1'
#
loop_
_entity.id
_entity.type
_entity.pdbx_description
1 polymer ?
#
loop_
_entity_poly.entity_id
_entity_poly.type
_entity_poly.pdbx_seq_one_letter_code
_entity_poly.pdbx_strand_id
1 'polypeptide(L)'
;MIRSPGPPNRELSLAEVHSSVGTSQVTFMRRMFAFAGPAYLVSVGYMDPGNWATDLEGGARFGYQLLWVLVMSNAMAILLQTLSARLGIVCGRDLAQACRETYPRRVTLALWGLCEIAIAACDLAEVLGAAIALNLLFHIPLLIGVLLTAADTLLLLWFQSFGIRTIEAFVLSLITVIACCFFVEVVWAKPSIPEMAGGLLFHINRQSLYVAIGILGATVMPHNLYLHSALVQTRHISRTEEAKRSACRYNLIDSFVALNGAMFVNLAILVMAAAVFFKHSVVVTEIQQAHELLAPLLGTSAASVIFAVALLCSGQSSTLTGTMAGQIIMEGFLNFRMRPWLRRLVTRALAIIPAALTIYIVGEKATFGLLILSQVILSMQLPFAVIPLIHFTSDRSRMGSFSNKLWVRALAWTTAGVIVGLNLRLAGMAVMDWANGAGAWRPLVLAVTLPVAGLLLVLLGWVTIEPAITRHRLLGRAPVTLPELAGAEAEAAPIYQRILVPLDHTPLDRLAVSHAAAMARLHGAKIFLLHVEEGVTSQIYGKDSSTAEVEAGEGYLERIAQSLREQGIAVETAISHSLSPKKEIVRYASQIHPDLVIMGAHGHGGLKDLIFGTTINPVRHKLDAPMLIVRAGKR
;
A
#
# COMPACT_ATOMS: atom_id res chain seq x y z
N MET A 1 -14.27 34.65 2.57
CA MET A 1 -13.14 33.86 3.06
C MET A 1 -12.41 33.31 1.81
N ILE A 2 -11.30 33.93 1.42
CA ILE A 2 -10.50 33.58 0.25
C ILE A 2 -9.74 32.30 0.61
N ARG A 3 -10.07 31.18 -0.05
CA ARG A 3 -9.28 29.94 0.03
C ARG A 3 -7.93 30.20 -0.62
N SER A 4 -6.84 30.16 0.16
CA SER A 4 -5.49 30.15 -0.38
C SER A 4 -5.33 28.99 -1.36
N PRO A 5 -4.64 29.16 -2.52
CA PRO A 5 -4.37 28.07 -3.44
C PRO A 5 -3.57 26.98 -2.72
N GLY A 6 -4.09 25.76 -2.76
CA GLY A 6 -3.36 24.59 -2.25
C GLY A 6 -2.09 24.36 -3.07
N PRO A 7 -1.06 23.72 -2.49
CA PRO A 7 0.18 23.42 -3.20
C PRO A 7 -0.07 22.55 -4.43
N PRO A 8 0.82 22.60 -5.44
CA PRO A 8 0.65 21.88 -6.70
C PRO A 8 0.42 20.39 -6.45
N ASN A 9 -0.46 19.82 -7.25
CA ASN A 9 -0.98 18.44 -7.29
C ASN A 9 -0.03 17.37 -6.74
N ARG A 10 0.14 17.31 -5.41
CA ARG A 10 0.81 16.22 -4.71
C ARG A 10 -0.20 15.08 -4.66
N GLU A 11 0.11 13.99 -5.33
CA GLU A 11 -0.72 12.79 -5.28
C GLU A 11 -0.91 12.35 -3.83
N LEU A 12 -2.16 12.26 -3.43
CA LEU A 12 -2.55 11.94 -2.05
C LEU A 12 -2.62 10.42 -1.91
N SER A 13 -2.03 9.88 -0.86
CA SER A 13 -2.23 8.49 -0.46
C SER A 13 -3.68 8.30 -0.03
N LEU A 14 -4.30 7.17 -0.40
CA LEU A 14 -5.72 6.87 -0.14
C LEU A 14 -6.65 8.05 -0.50
N ALA A 15 -6.53 8.58 -1.72
CA ALA A 15 -7.19 9.82 -2.15
C ALA A 15 -8.71 9.83 -1.92
N GLU A 16 -9.37 8.66 -1.96
CA GLU A 16 -10.82 8.51 -1.77
C GLU A 16 -11.25 8.80 -0.33
N VAL A 17 -10.40 8.47 0.63
CA VAL A 17 -10.69 8.62 2.08
C VAL A 17 -9.72 9.57 2.79
N HIS A 18 -8.87 10.27 2.03
CA HIS A 18 -7.92 11.24 2.57
C HIS A 18 -8.64 12.34 3.35
N SER A 19 -8.22 12.59 4.60
CA SER A 19 -8.82 13.59 5.50
C SER A 19 -10.35 13.46 5.69
N SER A 20 -10.90 12.24 5.49
CA SER A 20 -12.35 11.98 5.60
C SER A 20 -12.84 11.99 7.05
N VAL A 21 -11.97 11.74 8.02
CA VAL A 21 -12.31 11.67 9.44
C VAL A 21 -11.96 12.97 10.15
N GLY A 22 -12.98 13.70 10.62
CA GLY A 22 -12.83 14.94 11.40
C GLY A 22 -12.26 14.67 12.80
N THR A 23 -11.22 15.44 13.20
CA THR A 23 -10.52 15.29 14.49
C THR A 23 -10.72 16.47 15.44
N SER A 24 -11.57 17.45 15.09
CA SER A 24 -11.85 18.68 15.84
C SER A 24 -12.83 18.49 17.03
N GLN A 25 -12.68 17.38 17.78
CA GLN A 25 -13.56 17.06 18.91
C GLN A 25 -13.16 17.85 20.18
N VAL A 26 -14.16 18.24 20.99
CA VAL A 26 -13.96 19.11 22.16
C VAL A 26 -13.40 18.35 23.37
N THR A 27 -13.85 17.09 23.61
CA THR A 27 -13.42 16.30 24.77
C THR A 27 -12.26 15.37 24.45
N PHE A 28 -11.37 15.12 25.43
CA PHE A 28 -10.22 14.23 25.29
C PHE A 28 -10.62 12.82 24.77
N MET A 29 -11.63 12.20 25.37
CA MET A 29 -12.09 10.86 24.98
C MET A 29 -12.62 10.82 23.55
N ARG A 30 -13.47 11.77 23.16
CA ARG A 30 -13.99 11.85 21.79
C ARG A 30 -12.89 12.10 20.77
N ARG A 31 -11.88 12.91 21.12
CA ARG A 31 -10.71 13.15 20.28
C ARG A 31 -9.85 11.89 20.16
N MET A 32 -9.65 11.16 21.25
CA MET A 32 -8.95 9.88 21.24
C MET A 32 -9.65 8.90 20.29
N PHE A 33 -10.98 8.73 20.38
CA PHE A 33 -11.75 7.88 19.46
C PHE A 33 -11.74 8.39 18.00
N ALA A 34 -11.62 9.71 17.77
CA ALA A 34 -11.48 10.25 16.41
C ALA A 34 -10.13 9.89 15.77
N PHE A 35 -9.07 9.84 16.57
CA PHE A 35 -7.74 9.39 16.09
C PHE A 35 -7.59 7.87 16.07
N ALA A 36 -8.31 7.15 16.93
CA ALA A 36 -8.28 5.69 16.97
C ALA A 36 -8.78 5.08 15.65
N GLY A 37 -8.16 4.01 15.22
CA GLY A 37 -8.50 3.27 14.00
C GLY A 37 -7.29 2.83 13.18
N PRO A 38 -6.38 3.72 12.76
CA PRO A 38 -5.22 3.32 11.98
C PRO A 38 -4.40 2.20 12.61
N ALA A 39 -4.12 2.27 13.91
CA ALA A 39 -3.35 1.26 14.59
C ALA A 39 -4.13 -0.05 14.80
N TYR A 40 -5.47 -0.02 14.95
CA TYR A 40 -6.27 -1.25 15.00
C TYR A 40 -6.24 -1.99 13.67
N LEU A 41 -6.39 -1.28 12.55
CA LEU A 41 -6.27 -1.89 11.23
C LEU A 41 -4.89 -2.52 11.03
N VAL A 42 -3.84 -1.85 11.47
CA VAL A 42 -2.48 -2.37 11.39
C VAL A 42 -2.29 -3.57 12.32
N SER A 43 -2.88 -3.55 13.54
CA SER A 43 -2.71 -4.62 14.52
C SER A 43 -3.29 -5.95 14.08
N VAL A 44 -4.25 -5.96 13.16
CA VAL A 44 -4.81 -7.19 12.57
C VAL A 44 -3.74 -8.05 11.90
N GLY A 45 -2.83 -7.43 11.17
CA GLY A 45 -1.74 -8.17 10.54
C GLY A 45 -0.84 -8.89 11.56
N TYR A 46 -0.83 -8.45 12.81
CA TYR A 46 -0.09 -9.13 13.89
C TYR A 46 -0.81 -10.37 14.44
N MET A 47 -2.01 -10.66 13.97
CA MET A 47 -2.83 -11.79 14.41
C MET A 47 -3.28 -12.66 13.23
N ASP A 48 -2.58 -12.58 12.09
CA ASP A 48 -2.87 -13.35 10.90
C ASP A 48 -2.61 -14.87 11.08
N PRO A 49 -3.10 -15.73 10.18
CA PRO A 49 -2.86 -17.16 10.26
C PRO A 49 -1.38 -17.58 10.24
N GLY A 50 -0.49 -16.75 9.70
CA GLY A 50 0.94 -16.98 9.73
C GLY A 50 1.54 -16.81 11.12
N ASN A 51 1.09 -15.79 11.88
CA ASN A 51 1.41 -15.66 13.31
C ASN A 51 0.93 -16.87 14.11
N TRP A 52 -0.28 -17.37 13.83
CA TRP A 52 -0.81 -18.56 14.48
C TRP A 52 0.10 -19.77 14.30
N ALA A 53 0.57 -20.03 13.08
CA ALA A 53 1.45 -21.16 12.80
C ALA A 53 2.77 -21.06 13.58
N THR A 54 3.38 -19.86 13.61
CA THR A 54 4.65 -19.66 14.33
C THR A 54 4.49 -19.73 15.85
N ASP A 55 3.38 -19.21 16.40
CA ASP A 55 3.11 -19.22 17.83
C ASP A 55 2.71 -20.62 18.33
N LEU A 56 1.89 -21.35 17.54
CA LEU A 56 1.57 -22.75 17.81
C LEU A 56 2.82 -23.63 17.79
N GLU A 57 3.67 -23.51 16.75
CA GLU A 57 4.92 -24.26 16.69
C GLU A 57 5.85 -23.89 17.84
N GLY A 58 5.96 -22.59 18.14
CA GLY A 58 6.76 -22.10 19.25
C GLY A 58 6.34 -22.67 20.59
N GLY A 59 5.04 -22.62 20.90
CA GLY A 59 4.46 -23.15 22.12
C GLY A 59 4.53 -24.66 22.21
N ALA A 60 4.16 -25.39 21.15
CA ALA A 60 4.14 -26.85 21.14
C ALA A 60 5.52 -27.50 21.22
N ARG A 61 6.56 -26.89 20.62
CA ARG A 61 7.92 -27.45 20.59
C ARG A 61 8.82 -26.96 21.71
N PHE A 62 8.68 -25.71 22.14
CA PHE A 62 9.60 -25.05 23.07
C PHE A 62 8.92 -24.61 24.37
N GLY A 63 7.63 -24.94 24.55
CA GLY A 63 6.88 -24.51 25.72
C GLY A 63 6.85 -22.97 25.82
N TYR A 64 7.11 -22.46 27.02
CA TYR A 64 7.08 -21.01 27.27
C TYR A 64 8.37 -20.29 26.88
N GLN A 65 9.40 -20.98 26.37
CA GLN A 65 10.75 -20.40 26.16
C GLN A 65 10.79 -19.23 25.17
N LEU A 66 9.80 -19.08 24.30
CA LEU A 66 9.77 -18.02 23.28
C LEU A 66 8.85 -16.83 23.63
N LEU A 67 8.30 -16.77 24.86
CA LEU A 67 7.46 -15.65 25.29
C LEU A 67 8.20 -14.30 25.23
N TRP A 68 9.49 -14.29 25.60
CA TRP A 68 10.30 -13.08 25.52
C TRP A 68 10.45 -12.57 24.08
N VAL A 69 10.43 -13.45 23.07
CA VAL A 69 10.51 -13.06 21.66
C VAL A 69 9.28 -12.25 21.25
N LEU A 70 8.08 -12.70 21.66
CA LEU A 70 6.83 -11.97 21.38
C LEU A 70 6.84 -10.58 22.04
N VAL A 71 7.27 -10.48 23.31
CA VAL A 71 7.34 -9.20 24.01
C VAL A 71 8.36 -8.26 23.35
N MET A 72 9.53 -8.77 23.01
CA MET A 72 10.58 -8.00 22.33
C MET A 72 10.13 -7.55 20.92
N SER A 73 9.54 -8.46 20.13
CA SER A 73 9.04 -8.16 18.80
C SER A 73 7.94 -7.10 18.84
N ASN A 74 7.03 -7.16 19.83
CA ASN A 74 6.00 -6.15 20.02
C ASN A 74 6.60 -4.76 20.38
N ALA A 75 7.62 -4.73 21.25
CA ALA A 75 8.31 -3.47 21.56
C ALA A 75 8.96 -2.86 20.31
N MET A 76 9.60 -3.68 19.47
CA MET A 76 10.14 -3.26 18.17
C MET A 76 9.02 -2.78 17.24
N ALA A 77 7.89 -3.49 17.20
CA ALA A 77 6.74 -3.11 16.39
C ALA A 77 6.15 -1.76 16.80
N ILE A 78 5.94 -1.51 18.10
CA ILE A 78 5.44 -0.24 18.63
C ILE A 78 6.37 0.91 18.22
N LEU A 79 7.68 0.72 18.35
CA LEU A 79 8.67 1.71 17.93
C LEU A 79 8.54 2.03 16.44
N LEU A 80 8.60 1.02 15.58
CA LEU A 80 8.60 1.18 14.13
C LEU A 80 7.26 1.72 13.61
N GLN A 81 6.13 1.25 14.14
CA GLN A 81 4.81 1.74 13.78
C GLN A 81 4.60 3.20 14.21
N THR A 82 5.14 3.59 15.37
CA THR A 82 5.13 4.99 15.79
C THR A 82 5.94 5.89 14.85
N LEU A 83 7.09 5.41 14.37
CA LEU A 83 7.90 6.13 13.38
C LEU A 83 7.16 6.26 12.04
N SER A 84 6.52 5.18 11.59
CA SER A 84 5.75 5.14 10.35
C SER A 84 4.57 6.11 10.38
N ALA A 85 3.76 6.07 11.43
CA ALA A 85 2.66 7.00 11.62
C ALA A 85 3.13 8.47 11.69
N ARG A 86 4.24 8.72 12.38
CA ARG A 86 4.83 10.07 12.46
C ARG A 86 5.25 10.58 11.10
N LEU A 87 5.83 9.73 10.24
CA LEU A 87 6.15 10.09 8.85
C LEU A 87 4.89 10.54 8.11
N GLY A 88 3.80 9.77 8.17
CA GLY A 88 2.53 10.09 7.52
C GLY A 88 1.91 11.40 8.03
N ILE A 89 1.88 11.60 9.36
CA ILE A 89 1.29 12.80 10.00
C ILE A 89 2.09 14.07 9.66
N VAL A 90 3.40 14.01 9.76
CA VAL A 90 4.27 15.20 9.65
C VAL A 90 4.51 15.59 8.20
N CYS A 91 4.86 14.61 7.36
CA CYS A 91 5.23 14.84 5.96
C CYS A 91 4.02 14.83 5.01
N GLY A 92 2.88 14.21 5.40
CA GLY A 92 1.74 13.98 4.51
C GLY A 92 2.14 13.07 3.32
N ARG A 93 3.04 12.12 3.57
CA ARG A 93 3.55 11.13 2.63
C ARG A 93 3.54 9.77 3.28
N ASP A 94 3.11 8.74 2.58
CA ASP A 94 3.36 7.37 3.02
C ASP A 94 4.81 6.95 2.75
N LEU A 95 5.21 5.83 3.36
CA LEU A 95 6.58 5.34 3.26
C LEU A 95 6.98 4.98 1.82
N ALA A 96 6.07 4.45 1.00
CA ALA A 96 6.33 4.10 -0.39
C ALA A 96 6.54 5.35 -1.26
N GLN A 97 5.71 6.38 -1.07
CA GLN A 97 5.88 7.68 -1.70
C GLN A 97 7.22 8.33 -1.31
N ALA A 98 7.57 8.26 -0.02
CA ALA A 98 8.85 8.80 0.47
C ALA A 98 10.05 8.06 -0.15
N CYS A 99 9.96 6.73 -0.33
CA CYS A 99 10.98 5.94 -1.02
C CYS A 99 11.09 6.36 -2.50
N ARG A 100 9.97 6.47 -3.21
CA ARG A 100 9.93 6.89 -4.62
C ARG A 100 10.55 8.28 -4.83
N GLU A 101 10.29 9.21 -3.93
CA GLU A 101 10.82 10.58 -4.00
C GLU A 101 12.32 10.67 -3.70
N THR A 102 12.87 9.69 -2.99
CA THR A 102 14.26 9.71 -2.51
C THR A 102 15.19 8.89 -3.36
N TYR A 103 14.77 7.65 -3.71
CA TYR A 103 15.66 6.70 -4.39
C TYR A 103 15.56 6.78 -5.91
N PRO A 104 16.65 6.43 -6.65
CA PRO A 104 16.61 6.32 -8.11
C PRO A 104 15.58 5.28 -8.57
N ARG A 105 15.00 5.47 -9.75
CA ARG A 105 13.93 4.62 -10.29
C ARG A 105 14.23 3.12 -10.24
N ARG A 106 15.48 2.70 -10.51
CA ARG A 106 15.88 1.28 -10.47
C ARG A 106 15.77 0.70 -9.06
N VAL A 107 16.23 1.44 -8.04
CA VAL A 107 16.14 1.05 -6.63
C VAL A 107 14.67 1.05 -6.18
N THR A 108 13.90 2.07 -6.56
CA THR A 108 12.47 2.14 -6.29
C THR A 108 11.70 0.92 -6.83
N LEU A 109 11.99 0.49 -8.06
CA LEU A 109 11.39 -0.70 -8.67
C LEU A 109 11.82 -2.00 -7.96
N ALA A 110 13.09 -2.10 -7.52
CA ALA A 110 13.56 -3.25 -6.76
C ALA A 110 12.88 -3.33 -5.38
N LEU A 111 12.76 -2.20 -4.67
CA LEU A 111 12.03 -2.14 -3.40
C LEU A 111 10.55 -2.48 -3.56
N TRP A 112 9.92 -1.99 -4.62
CA TRP A 112 8.55 -2.36 -4.96
C TRP A 112 8.40 -3.85 -5.20
N GLY A 113 9.27 -4.46 -6.01
CA GLY A 113 9.25 -5.90 -6.31
C GLY A 113 9.40 -6.76 -5.05
N LEU A 114 10.29 -6.38 -4.12
CA LEU A 114 10.42 -7.06 -2.83
C LEU A 114 9.17 -6.92 -1.97
N CYS A 115 8.51 -5.75 -1.99
CA CYS A 115 7.24 -5.55 -1.29
C CYS A 115 6.12 -6.40 -1.89
N GLU A 116 6.03 -6.53 -3.23
CA GLU A 116 5.00 -7.36 -3.88
C GLU A 116 5.19 -8.85 -3.57
N ILE A 117 6.44 -9.33 -3.51
CA ILE A 117 6.74 -10.70 -3.07
C ILE A 117 6.28 -10.90 -1.62
N ALA A 118 6.54 -9.96 -0.73
CA ALA A 118 6.10 -10.02 0.67
C ALA A 118 4.57 -10.01 0.79
N ILE A 119 3.88 -9.17 0.01
CA ILE A 119 2.40 -9.12 -0.03
C ILE A 119 1.84 -10.45 -0.53
N ALA A 120 2.40 -11.02 -1.60
CA ALA A 120 1.95 -12.31 -2.13
C ALA A 120 2.13 -13.43 -1.09
N ALA A 121 3.22 -13.40 -0.31
CA ALA A 121 3.45 -14.33 0.79
C ALA A 121 2.44 -14.14 1.94
N CYS A 122 2.09 -12.89 2.26
CA CYS A 122 1.04 -12.58 3.25
C CYS A 122 -0.33 -13.08 2.77
N ASP A 123 -0.71 -12.75 1.53
CA ASP A 123 -1.96 -13.21 0.92
C ASP A 123 -2.04 -14.75 0.88
N LEU A 124 -0.92 -15.44 0.65
CA LEU A 124 -0.85 -16.90 0.71
C LEU A 124 -1.23 -17.44 2.11
N ALA A 125 -0.69 -16.82 3.17
CA ALA A 125 -1.03 -17.21 4.54
C ALA A 125 -2.51 -16.96 4.86
N GLU A 126 -3.07 -15.85 4.40
CA GLU A 126 -4.48 -15.51 4.57
C GLU A 126 -5.42 -16.50 3.86
N VAL A 127 -5.10 -16.83 2.59
CA VAL A 127 -5.85 -17.82 1.80
C VAL A 127 -5.83 -19.18 2.47
N LEU A 128 -4.65 -19.65 2.90
CA LEU A 128 -4.51 -20.94 3.58
C LEU A 128 -5.23 -20.95 4.92
N GLY A 129 -5.08 -19.90 5.73
CA GLY A 129 -5.73 -19.80 7.03
C GLY A 129 -7.25 -19.80 6.94
N ALA A 130 -7.82 -19.02 6.01
CA ALA A 130 -9.26 -19.01 5.75
C ALA A 130 -9.76 -20.37 5.23
N ALA A 131 -9.02 -21.02 4.32
CA ALA A 131 -9.37 -22.33 3.79
C ALA A 131 -9.32 -23.41 4.87
N ILE A 132 -8.30 -23.38 5.75
CA ILE A 132 -8.20 -24.29 6.90
C ILE A 132 -9.39 -24.07 7.84
N ALA A 133 -9.75 -22.83 8.17
CA ALA A 133 -10.87 -22.52 9.03
C ALA A 133 -12.21 -23.03 8.44
N LEU A 134 -12.42 -22.88 7.14
CA LEU A 134 -13.60 -23.44 6.44
C LEU A 134 -13.61 -24.96 6.46
N ASN A 135 -12.45 -25.60 6.33
CA ASN A 135 -12.33 -27.05 6.45
C ASN A 135 -12.68 -27.53 7.86
N LEU A 136 -12.17 -26.85 8.90
CA LEU A 136 -12.41 -27.20 10.29
C LEU A 136 -13.87 -27.01 10.73
N LEU A 137 -14.54 -25.93 10.27
CA LEU A 137 -15.91 -25.62 10.67
C LEU A 137 -16.97 -26.38 9.86
N PHE A 138 -16.74 -26.51 8.55
CA PHE A 138 -17.75 -26.98 7.61
C PHE A 138 -17.33 -28.25 6.86
N HIS A 139 -16.16 -28.82 7.17
CA HIS A 139 -15.59 -29.99 6.47
C HIS A 139 -15.45 -29.81 4.96
N ILE A 140 -15.28 -28.56 4.50
CA ILE A 140 -15.03 -28.25 3.09
C ILE A 140 -13.62 -28.71 2.73
N PRO A 141 -13.41 -29.51 1.65
CA PRO A 141 -12.06 -29.87 1.20
C PRO A 141 -11.16 -28.66 1.03
N LEU A 142 -9.92 -28.74 1.47
CA LEU A 142 -9.01 -27.59 1.57
C LEU A 142 -8.82 -26.87 0.21
N LEU A 143 -8.72 -27.64 -0.89
CA LEU A 143 -8.63 -27.08 -2.25
C LEU A 143 -9.85 -26.24 -2.62
N ILE A 144 -11.06 -26.72 -2.26
CA ILE A 144 -12.30 -25.97 -2.48
C ILE A 144 -12.34 -24.74 -1.59
N GLY A 145 -11.89 -24.85 -0.32
CA GLY A 145 -11.73 -23.73 0.60
C GLY A 145 -10.85 -22.64 0.02
N VAL A 146 -9.67 -22.99 -0.52
CA VAL A 146 -8.76 -22.06 -1.21
C VAL A 146 -9.45 -21.34 -2.38
N LEU A 147 -10.22 -22.06 -3.20
CA LEU A 147 -10.95 -21.45 -4.31
C LEU A 147 -12.09 -20.53 -3.83
N LEU A 148 -12.78 -20.88 -2.74
CA LEU A 148 -13.82 -20.06 -2.12
C LEU A 148 -13.28 -18.73 -1.58
N THR A 149 -12.03 -18.68 -1.13
CA THR A 149 -11.41 -17.42 -0.68
C THR A 149 -11.27 -16.39 -1.81
N ALA A 150 -11.34 -16.78 -3.07
CA ALA A 150 -11.44 -15.84 -4.18
C ALA A 150 -12.73 -15.00 -4.11
N ALA A 151 -13.83 -15.56 -3.61
CA ALA A 151 -15.11 -14.86 -3.44
C ALA A 151 -15.06 -13.82 -2.31
N ASP A 152 -14.22 -14.00 -1.29
CA ASP A 152 -14.01 -13.02 -0.20
C ASP A 152 -13.62 -11.66 -0.75
N THR A 153 -12.89 -11.63 -1.86
CA THR A 153 -12.49 -10.42 -2.57
C THR A 153 -13.67 -9.54 -2.94
N LEU A 154 -14.78 -10.13 -3.38
CA LEU A 154 -15.99 -9.39 -3.76
C LEU A 154 -16.70 -8.84 -2.53
N LEU A 155 -16.78 -9.63 -1.45
CA LEU A 155 -17.35 -9.21 -0.19
C LEU A 155 -16.62 -8.00 0.39
N LEU A 156 -15.28 -8.05 0.37
CA LEU A 156 -14.43 -6.99 0.89
C LEU A 156 -14.50 -5.70 0.07
N LEU A 157 -14.63 -5.81 -1.27
CA LEU A 157 -14.88 -4.65 -2.14
C LEU A 157 -16.22 -3.99 -1.82
N TRP A 158 -17.24 -4.80 -1.54
CA TRP A 158 -18.54 -4.29 -1.10
C TRP A 158 -18.43 -3.54 0.23
N PHE A 159 -17.72 -4.08 1.22
CA PHE A 159 -17.47 -3.41 2.50
C PHE A 159 -16.72 -2.08 2.35
N GLN A 160 -15.77 -1.96 1.42
CA GLN A 160 -15.05 -0.70 1.16
C GLN A 160 -15.97 0.44 0.72
N SER A 161 -17.10 0.13 0.09
CA SER A 161 -18.07 1.14 -0.34
C SER A 161 -18.73 1.89 0.82
N PHE A 162 -18.71 1.35 2.04
CA PHE A 162 -19.32 1.96 3.24
C PHE A 162 -18.39 2.93 3.99
N GLY A 163 -17.17 3.13 3.51
CA GLY A 163 -16.21 4.06 4.09
C GLY A 163 -15.34 3.49 5.20
N ILE A 164 -14.26 4.22 5.51
CA ILE A 164 -13.17 3.73 6.39
C ILE A 164 -13.64 3.40 7.81
N ARG A 165 -14.58 4.15 8.38
CA ARG A 165 -15.07 3.91 9.74
C ARG A 165 -15.86 2.61 9.88
N THR A 166 -16.58 2.21 8.84
CA THR A 166 -17.29 0.92 8.84
C THR A 166 -16.30 -0.24 8.80
N ILE A 167 -15.23 -0.10 8.00
CA ILE A 167 -14.14 -1.08 7.96
C ILE A 167 -13.47 -1.19 9.34
N GLU A 168 -13.13 -0.05 9.96
CA GLU A 168 -12.53 -0.02 11.30
C GLU A 168 -13.41 -0.72 12.35
N ALA A 169 -14.72 -0.45 12.34
CA ALA A 169 -15.66 -1.08 13.27
C ALA A 169 -15.81 -2.58 13.02
N PHE A 170 -15.89 -3.00 11.77
CA PHE A 170 -15.97 -4.43 11.40
C PHE A 170 -14.72 -5.18 11.84
N VAL A 171 -13.54 -4.65 11.53
CA VAL A 171 -12.26 -5.24 11.93
C VAL A 171 -12.14 -5.33 13.46
N LEU A 172 -12.53 -4.27 14.18
CA LEU A 172 -12.53 -4.27 15.64
C LEU A 172 -13.45 -5.37 16.21
N SER A 173 -14.61 -5.62 15.58
CA SER A 173 -15.50 -6.71 16.01
C SER A 173 -14.83 -8.09 15.84
N LEU A 174 -14.13 -8.33 14.73
CA LEU A 174 -13.39 -9.57 14.51
C LEU A 174 -12.24 -9.76 15.52
N ILE A 175 -11.47 -8.70 15.78
CA ILE A 175 -10.42 -8.71 16.81
C ILE A 175 -11.00 -9.08 18.19
N THR A 176 -12.16 -8.50 18.53
CA THR A 176 -12.83 -8.79 19.79
C THR A 176 -13.23 -10.26 19.89
N VAL A 177 -13.77 -10.83 18.81
CA VAL A 177 -14.10 -12.27 18.75
C VAL A 177 -12.85 -13.12 18.97
N ILE A 178 -11.75 -12.83 18.25
CA ILE A 178 -10.47 -13.55 18.40
C ILE A 178 -9.97 -13.49 19.85
N ALA A 179 -9.95 -12.28 20.43
CA ALA A 179 -9.48 -12.08 21.80
C ALA A 179 -10.34 -12.83 22.83
N CYS A 180 -11.67 -12.82 22.67
CA CYS A 180 -12.58 -13.57 23.54
C CYS A 180 -12.38 -15.09 23.40
N CYS A 181 -12.21 -15.60 22.18
CA CYS A 181 -11.96 -17.01 21.92
C CYS A 181 -10.69 -17.48 22.64
N PHE A 182 -9.57 -16.81 22.44
CA PHE A 182 -8.31 -17.20 23.08
C PHE A 182 -8.28 -16.95 24.59
N PHE A 183 -8.98 -15.94 25.08
CA PHE A 183 -9.14 -15.76 26.51
C PHE A 183 -9.81 -17.00 27.15
N VAL A 184 -10.88 -17.50 26.53
CA VAL A 184 -11.57 -18.70 26.99
C VAL A 184 -10.67 -19.94 26.94
N GLU A 185 -9.94 -20.14 25.84
CA GLU A 185 -9.01 -21.27 25.66
C GLU A 185 -7.88 -21.25 26.68
N VAL A 186 -7.28 -20.10 26.98
CA VAL A 186 -6.24 -19.98 28.03
C VAL A 186 -6.79 -20.29 29.40
N VAL A 187 -8.02 -19.86 29.72
CA VAL A 187 -8.67 -20.19 31.00
C VAL A 187 -8.87 -21.71 31.14
N TRP A 188 -9.25 -22.39 30.07
CA TRP A 188 -9.40 -23.86 30.07
C TRP A 188 -8.05 -24.58 30.09
N ALA A 189 -7.02 -24.06 29.43
CA ALA A 189 -5.68 -24.63 29.38
C ALA A 189 -4.94 -24.60 30.74
N LYS A 190 -5.33 -23.71 31.67
CA LYS A 190 -4.76 -23.56 33.02
C LYS A 190 -3.21 -23.53 33.01
N PRO A 191 -2.58 -22.52 32.35
CA PRO A 191 -1.14 -22.45 32.20
C PRO A 191 -0.42 -22.29 33.54
N SER A 192 0.83 -22.76 33.62
CA SER A 192 1.70 -22.61 34.78
C SER A 192 2.32 -21.20 34.81
N ILE A 193 1.85 -20.33 35.71
CA ILE A 193 2.35 -18.96 35.85
C ILE A 193 3.84 -18.90 36.16
N PRO A 194 4.41 -19.75 37.05
CA PRO A 194 5.86 -19.76 37.31
C PRO A 194 6.68 -20.11 36.06
N GLU A 195 6.23 -21.07 35.25
CA GLU A 195 6.91 -21.44 34.01
C GLU A 195 6.82 -20.34 32.94
N MET A 196 5.66 -19.65 32.86
CA MET A 196 5.50 -18.48 32.00
C MET A 196 6.47 -17.36 32.39
N ALA A 197 6.65 -17.09 33.68
CA ALA A 197 7.60 -16.11 34.18
C ALA A 197 9.05 -16.49 33.80
N GLY A 198 9.40 -17.78 33.87
CA GLY A 198 10.66 -18.31 33.40
C GLY A 198 10.86 -18.13 31.88
N GLY A 199 9.79 -18.25 31.11
CA GLY A 199 9.79 -18.07 29.64
C GLY A 199 10.02 -16.63 29.17
N LEU A 200 9.91 -15.65 30.06
CA LEU A 200 10.28 -14.25 29.77
C LEU A 200 11.80 -14.00 29.86
N LEU A 201 12.56 -14.95 30.39
CA LEU A 201 14.03 -14.86 30.41
C LEU A 201 14.59 -15.23 29.03
N PHE A 202 15.68 -14.57 28.65
CA PHE A 202 16.34 -14.80 27.38
C PHE A 202 16.93 -16.20 27.29
N HIS A 203 16.31 -17.03 26.48
CA HIS A 203 16.79 -18.37 26.14
C HIS A 203 16.66 -18.59 24.64
N ILE A 204 17.77 -18.85 23.96
CA ILE A 204 17.78 -19.16 22.53
C ILE A 204 18.74 -20.31 22.28
N ASN A 205 18.30 -21.31 21.55
CA ASN A 205 19.13 -22.40 21.07
C ASN A 205 19.06 -22.47 19.53
N ARG A 206 19.86 -23.33 18.91
CA ARG A 206 19.91 -23.43 17.45
C ARG A 206 18.58 -23.83 16.84
N GLN A 207 17.78 -24.63 17.51
CA GLN A 207 16.49 -25.13 17.01
C GLN A 207 15.38 -24.07 17.19
N SER A 208 15.35 -23.38 18.33
CA SER A 208 14.34 -22.35 18.62
C SER A 208 14.59 -21.06 17.81
N LEU A 209 15.82 -20.84 17.31
CA LEU A 209 16.16 -19.65 16.56
C LEU A 209 15.33 -19.49 15.26
N TYR A 210 15.07 -20.58 14.53
CA TYR A 210 14.28 -20.53 13.28
C TYR A 210 12.85 -20.05 13.58
N VAL A 211 12.22 -20.65 14.60
CA VAL A 211 10.86 -20.28 15.02
C VAL A 211 10.84 -18.86 15.61
N ALA A 212 11.86 -18.49 16.39
CA ALA A 212 11.99 -17.14 16.92
C ALA A 212 12.08 -16.06 15.82
N ILE A 213 12.81 -16.35 14.72
CA ILE A 213 12.87 -15.45 13.55
C ILE A 213 11.51 -15.44 12.83
N GLY A 214 10.83 -16.57 12.72
CA GLY A 214 9.46 -16.65 12.21
C GLY A 214 8.51 -15.77 13.01
N ILE A 215 8.51 -15.88 14.35
CA ILE A 215 7.70 -15.04 15.26
C ILE A 215 8.04 -13.54 15.06
N LEU A 216 9.33 -13.19 14.96
CA LEU A 216 9.74 -11.81 14.72
C LEU A 216 9.22 -11.28 13.38
N GLY A 217 9.36 -12.07 12.31
CA GLY A 217 8.89 -11.71 10.97
C GLY A 217 7.38 -11.58 10.88
N ALA A 218 6.67 -12.49 11.55
CA ALA A 218 5.23 -12.48 11.68
C ALA A 218 4.74 -11.26 12.49
N THR A 219 5.44 -10.90 13.58
CA THR A 219 5.05 -9.78 14.44
C THR A 219 5.39 -8.43 13.80
N VAL A 220 6.57 -8.24 13.19
CA VAL A 220 7.00 -6.95 12.63
C VAL A 220 6.84 -6.99 11.10
N MET A 221 5.61 -6.86 10.64
CA MET A 221 5.32 -6.96 9.20
C MET A 221 5.71 -5.70 8.44
N PRO A 222 6.49 -5.83 7.36
CA PRO A 222 6.95 -4.69 6.58
C PRO A 222 5.82 -3.92 5.88
N HIS A 223 4.84 -4.63 5.29
CA HIS A 223 3.71 -3.99 4.59
C HIS A 223 2.85 -3.15 5.53
N ASN A 224 2.77 -3.50 6.82
CA ASN A 224 2.07 -2.72 7.83
C ASN A 224 2.75 -1.37 8.14
N LEU A 225 4.06 -1.23 7.91
CA LEU A 225 4.74 0.07 8.00
C LEU A 225 4.29 1.01 6.88
N TYR A 226 4.13 0.50 5.66
CA TYR A 226 3.57 1.28 4.55
C TYR A 226 2.11 1.64 4.80
N LEU A 227 1.32 0.67 5.24
CA LEU A 227 -0.11 0.83 5.54
C LEU A 227 -0.33 1.92 6.60
N HIS A 228 0.37 1.88 7.73
CA HIS A 228 0.18 2.81 8.84
C HIS A 228 0.49 4.26 8.44
N SER A 229 1.58 4.49 7.71
CA SER A 229 1.95 5.83 7.23
C SER A 229 0.90 6.43 6.28
N ALA A 230 0.12 5.60 5.60
CA ALA A 230 -0.98 6.02 4.74
C ALA A 230 -2.29 6.20 5.53
N LEU A 231 -2.64 5.25 6.41
CA LEU A 231 -3.89 5.27 7.16
C LEU A 231 -4.03 6.50 8.07
N VAL A 232 -2.95 6.98 8.68
CA VAL A 232 -2.99 8.20 9.50
C VAL A 232 -3.39 9.43 8.71
N GLN A 233 -3.22 9.42 7.38
CA GLN A 233 -3.60 10.52 6.49
C GLN A 233 -5.12 10.56 6.20
N THR A 234 -5.87 9.54 6.62
CA THR A 234 -7.34 9.57 6.59
C THR A 234 -7.92 10.54 7.61
N ARG A 235 -7.15 10.92 8.63
CA ARG A 235 -7.52 11.88 9.66
C ARG A 235 -7.33 13.32 9.16
N HIS A 236 -8.30 14.18 9.41
CA HIS A 236 -8.16 15.60 9.10
C HIS A 236 -7.28 16.27 10.15
N ILE A 237 -6.01 16.51 9.82
CA ILE A 237 -5.03 17.14 10.70
C ILE A 237 -4.68 18.51 10.14
N SER A 238 -4.87 19.57 10.92
CA SER A 238 -4.46 20.92 10.51
C SER A 238 -2.92 20.99 10.38
N ARG A 239 -2.43 21.91 9.55
CA ARG A 239 -0.99 22.01 9.22
C ARG A 239 -0.13 22.62 10.33
N THR A 240 -0.73 23.07 11.44
CA THR A 240 -0.01 23.67 12.56
C THR A 240 0.86 22.65 13.29
N GLU A 241 2.00 23.05 13.81
CA GLU A 241 2.89 22.16 14.59
C GLU A 241 2.17 21.56 15.81
N GLU A 242 1.32 22.37 16.46
CA GLU A 242 0.57 21.94 17.64
C GLU A 242 -0.41 20.81 17.30
N ALA A 243 -1.16 20.93 16.18
CA ALA A 243 -2.05 19.88 15.73
C ALA A 243 -1.31 18.60 15.35
N LYS A 244 -0.17 18.71 14.67
CA LYS A 244 0.68 17.57 14.35
C LYS A 244 1.23 16.89 15.61
N ARG A 245 1.65 17.66 16.61
CA ARG A 245 2.14 17.15 17.90
C ARG A 245 1.05 16.41 18.66
N SER A 246 -0.15 16.98 18.68
CA SER A 246 -1.35 16.34 19.25
C SER A 246 -1.67 15.04 18.52
N ALA A 247 -1.71 15.04 17.18
CA ALA A 247 -1.96 13.86 16.37
C ALA A 247 -0.94 12.74 16.61
N CYS A 248 0.35 13.07 16.67
CA CYS A 248 1.40 12.10 16.99
C CYS A 248 1.22 11.49 18.39
N ARG A 249 0.76 12.28 19.37
CA ARG A 249 0.52 11.78 20.74
C ARG A 249 -0.67 10.81 20.77
N TYR A 250 -1.80 11.16 20.15
CA TYR A 250 -2.96 10.28 20.09
C TYR A 250 -2.69 9.01 19.30
N ASN A 251 -1.96 9.11 18.20
CA ASN A 251 -1.58 7.93 17.43
C ASN A 251 -0.60 7.03 18.20
N LEU A 252 0.31 7.58 19.02
CA LEU A 252 1.16 6.78 19.90
C LEU A 252 0.32 5.96 20.89
N ILE A 253 -0.72 6.57 21.50
CA ILE A 253 -1.63 5.87 22.41
C ILE A 253 -2.40 4.78 21.66
N ASP A 254 -2.94 5.10 20.48
CA ASP A 254 -3.64 4.15 19.61
C ASP A 254 -2.75 2.95 19.26
N SER A 255 -1.51 3.20 18.80
CA SER A 255 -0.53 2.17 18.49
C SER A 255 -0.15 1.32 19.70
N PHE A 256 0.05 1.95 20.85
CA PHE A 256 0.40 1.24 22.08
C PHE A 256 -0.73 0.30 22.52
N VAL A 257 -1.98 0.78 22.51
CA VAL A 257 -3.15 -0.04 22.92
C VAL A 257 -3.39 -1.16 21.91
N ALA A 258 -3.44 -0.86 20.63
CA ALA A 258 -3.77 -1.83 19.59
C ALA A 258 -2.71 -2.94 19.48
N LEU A 259 -1.42 -2.59 19.45
CA LEU A 259 -0.35 -3.57 19.31
C LEU A 259 -0.15 -4.44 20.57
N ASN A 260 -0.33 -3.87 21.77
CA ASN A 260 -0.34 -4.69 22.98
C ASN A 260 -1.57 -5.61 23.01
N GLY A 261 -2.73 -5.17 22.53
CA GLY A 261 -3.90 -6.04 22.36
C GLY A 261 -3.58 -7.24 21.45
N ALA A 262 -2.96 -7.01 20.30
CA ALA A 262 -2.52 -8.08 19.39
C ALA A 262 -1.45 -8.99 20.04
N MET A 263 -0.49 -8.40 20.76
CA MET A 263 0.50 -9.18 21.49
C MET A 263 -0.15 -10.14 22.51
N PHE A 264 -1.18 -9.69 23.23
CA PHE A 264 -1.88 -10.56 24.17
C PHE A 264 -2.57 -11.73 23.49
N VAL A 265 -3.09 -11.55 22.27
CA VAL A 265 -3.65 -12.65 21.47
C VAL A 265 -2.55 -13.65 21.10
N ASN A 266 -1.41 -13.19 20.57
CA ASN A 266 -0.29 -14.06 20.22
C ASN A 266 0.30 -14.78 21.45
N LEU A 267 0.44 -14.05 22.57
CA LEU A 267 0.83 -14.67 23.84
C LEU A 267 -0.17 -15.76 24.25
N ALA A 268 -1.47 -15.53 24.09
CA ALA A 268 -2.50 -16.51 24.42
C ALA A 268 -2.39 -17.77 23.54
N ILE A 269 -2.12 -17.62 22.24
CA ILE A 269 -1.90 -18.76 21.33
C ILE A 269 -0.68 -19.58 21.77
N LEU A 270 0.48 -18.93 21.98
CA LEU A 270 1.70 -19.62 22.39
C LEU A 270 1.54 -20.27 23.77
N VAL A 271 0.92 -19.57 24.74
CA VAL A 271 0.66 -20.07 26.10
C VAL A 271 -0.29 -21.26 26.07
N MET A 272 -1.37 -21.21 25.31
CA MET A 272 -2.30 -22.31 25.11
C MET A 272 -1.56 -23.52 24.51
N ALA A 273 -0.78 -23.32 23.45
CA ALA A 273 -0.02 -24.39 22.81
C ALA A 273 1.01 -25.01 23.77
N ALA A 274 1.68 -24.21 24.60
CA ALA A 274 2.60 -24.69 25.61
C ALA A 274 1.89 -25.50 26.72
N ALA A 275 0.78 -24.99 27.23
CA ALA A 275 0.04 -25.63 28.30
C ALA A 275 -0.65 -26.94 27.87
N VAL A 276 -1.09 -27.01 26.60
CA VAL A 276 -1.86 -28.15 26.08
C VAL A 276 -0.94 -29.16 25.38
N PHE A 277 -0.14 -28.73 24.39
CA PHE A 277 0.62 -29.66 23.55
C PHE A 277 2.00 -30.01 24.14
N PHE A 278 2.79 -29.00 24.52
CA PHE A 278 4.14 -29.23 25.07
C PHE A 278 4.09 -30.09 26.34
N LYS A 279 3.15 -29.80 27.26
CA LYS A 279 2.97 -30.53 28.48
C LYS A 279 2.64 -32.03 28.27
N HIS A 280 1.95 -32.35 27.17
CA HIS A 280 1.61 -33.73 26.81
C HIS A 280 2.60 -34.34 25.82
N SER A 281 3.74 -33.65 25.54
CA SER A 281 4.78 -34.10 24.60
C SER A 281 4.25 -34.31 23.16
N VAL A 282 3.25 -33.53 22.74
CA VAL A 282 2.65 -33.58 21.42
C VAL A 282 3.29 -32.49 20.55
N VAL A 283 3.97 -32.92 19.50
CA VAL A 283 4.51 -31.98 18.50
C VAL A 283 3.42 -31.71 17.45
N VAL A 284 2.93 -30.48 17.42
CA VAL A 284 1.94 -30.04 16.43
C VAL A 284 2.67 -29.68 15.14
N THR A 285 2.31 -30.33 14.05
CA THR A 285 2.87 -30.12 12.71
C THR A 285 1.85 -29.56 11.72
N GLU A 286 0.59 -29.46 12.14
CA GLU A 286 -0.53 -28.98 11.31
C GLU A 286 -1.54 -28.23 12.20
N ILE A 287 -2.17 -27.17 11.68
CA ILE A 287 -3.22 -26.43 12.41
C ILE A 287 -4.44 -27.34 12.63
N GLN A 288 -4.74 -28.22 11.67
CA GLN A 288 -5.81 -29.21 11.77
C GLN A 288 -5.58 -30.17 12.96
N GLN A 289 -4.35 -30.64 13.11
CA GLN A 289 -3.97 -31.47 14.26
C GLN A 289 -4.17 -30.73 15.60
N ALA A 290 -3.82 -29.44 15.67
CA ALA A 290 -4.09 -28.63 16.86
C ALA A 290 -5.58 -28.60 17.18
N HIS A 291 -6.43 -28.35 16.21
CA HIS A 291 -7.89 -28.33 16.35
C HIS A 291 -8.45 -29.67 16.85
N GLU A 292 -8.04 -30.80 16.25
CA GLU A 292 -8.50 -32.14 16.65
C GLU A 292 -8.12 -32.49 18.08
N LEU A 293 -6.93 -32.06 18.51
CA LEU A 293 -6.40 -32.40 19.85
C LEU A 293 -6.90 -31.46 20.96
N LEU A 294 -7.39 -30.25 20.62
CA LEU A 294 -7.89 -29.32 21.63
C LEU A 294 -9.09 -29.87 22.40
N ALA A 295 -10.07 -30.46 21.72
CA ALA A 295 -11.26 -31.00 22.39
C ALA A 295 -10.93 -32.09 23.41
N PRO A 296 -10.17 -33.17 23.11
CA PRO A 296 -9.84 -34.19 24.07
C PRO A 296 -8.89 -33.69 25.18
N LEU A 297 -7.95 -32.79 24.88
CA LEU A 297 -6.97 -32.31 25.86
C LEU A 297 -7.56 -31.27 26.83
N LEU A 298 -8.51 -30.45 26.38
CA LEU A 298 -9.21 -29.46 27.22
C LEU A 298 -10.52 -29.99 27.80
N GLY A 299 -10.96 -31.19 27.40
CA GLY A 299 -12.15 -31.83 27.91
C GLY A 299 -13.48 -31.21 27.46
N THR A 300 -13.47 -30.43 26.39
CA THR A 300 -14.67 -29.78 25.82
C THR A 300 -14.60 -29.65 24.29
N SER A 301 -15.66 -30.07 23.60
CA SER A 301 -15.78 -29.93 22.16
C SER A 301 -15.88 -28.47 21.71
N ALA A 302 -16.29 -27.56 22.57
CA ALA A 302 -16.36 -26.14 22.29
C ALA A 302 -14.97 -25.54 22.01
N ALA A 303 -13.89 -26.08 22.57
CA ALA A 303 -12.53 -25.58 22.32
C ALA A 303 -12.14 -25.63 20.86
N SER A 304 -12.35 -26.73 20.17
CA SER A 304 -12.07 -26.87 18.75
C SER A 304 -12.89 -25.90 17.88
N VAL A 305 -14.19 -25.73 18.20
CA VAL A 305 -15.05 -24.79 17.45
C VAL A 305 -14.61 -23.35 17.66
N ILE A 306 -14.31 -22.95 18.89
CA ILE A 306 -13.83 -21.60 19.25
C ILE A 306 -12.51 -21.29 18.53
N PHE A 307 -11.58 -22.23 18.50
CA PHE A 307 -10.32 -22.13 17.76
C PHE A 307 -10.55 -21.89 16.26
N ALA A 308 -11.42 -22.69 15.63
CA ALA A 308 -11.70 -22.56 14.20
C ALA A 308 -12.44 -21.26 13.85
N VAL A 309 -13.36 -20.79 14.71
CA VAL A 309 -14.02 -19.47 14.56
C VAL A 309 -13.00 -18.33 14.66
N ALA A 310 -12.10 -18.39 15.64
CA ALA A 310 -11.05 -17.39 15.78
C ALA A 310 -10.11 -17.36 14.57
N LEU A 311 -9.74 -18.54 14.02
CA LEU A 311 -8.92 -18.64 12.81
C LEU A 311 -9.63 -18.05 11.58
N LEU A 312 -10.93 -18.28 11.43
CA LEU A 312 -11.71 -17.68 10.34
C LEU A 312 -11.74 -16.15 10.47
N CYS A 313 -12.00 -15.63 11.68
CA CYS A 313 -11.98 -14.19 11.95
C CYS A 313 -10.59 -13.57 11.66
N SER A 314 -9.51 -14.28 12.00
CA SER A 314 -8.13 -13.89 11.73
C SER A 314 -7.88 -13.78 10.22
N GLY A 315 -8.18 -14.81 9.45
CA GLY A 315 -8.01 -14.82 7.99
C GLY A 315 -8.82 -13.72 7.30
N GLN A 316 -10.09 -13.50 7.72
CA GLN A 316 -10.94 -12.48 7.13
C GLN A 316 -10.48 -11.06 7.45
N SER A 317 -10.06 -10.80 8.68
CA SER A 317 -9.61 -9.47 9.09
C SER A 317 -8.27 -9.10 8.44
N SER A 318 -7.30 -10.03 8.36
CA SER A 318 -5.99 -9.79 7.75
C SER A 318 -6.10 -9.55 6.24
N THR A 319 -7.00 -10.26 5.55
CA THR A 319 -7.26 -10.05 4.11
C THR A 319 -7.67 -8.61 3.77
N LEU A 320 -8.44 -7.95 4.64
CA LEU A 320 -8.78 -6.53 4.46
C LEU A 320 -7.55 -5.64 4.48
N THR A 321 -6.70 -5.82 5.47
CA THR A 321 -5.53 -4.96 5.69
C THR A 321 -4.41 -5.24 4.69
N GLY A 322 -4.17 -6.50 4.35
CA GLY A 322 -3.22 -6.92 3.31
C GLY A 322 -3.55 -6.30 1.94
N THR A 323 -4.84 -6.30 1.58
CA THR A 323 -5.30 -5.67 0.34
C THR A 323 -5.07 -4.17 0.32
N MET A 324 -5.38 -3.47 1.42
CA MET A 324 -5.15 -2.02 1.53
C MET A 324 -3.65 -1.70 1.46
N ALA A 325 -2.81 -2.47 2.16
CA ALA A 325 -1.36 -2.33 2.13
C ALA A 325 -0.82 -2.49 0.71
N GLY A 326 -1.27 -3.52 0.01
CA GLY A 326 -0.89 -3.74 -1.37
C GLY A 326 -1.25 -2.58 -2.28
N GLN A 327 -2.46 -2.00 -2.16
CA GLN A 327 -2.86 -0.84 -2.97
C GLN A 327 -1.95 0.36 -2.70
N ILE A 328 -1.67 0.66 -1.43
CA ILE A 328 -0.81 1.76 -1.01
C ILE A 328 0.60 1.60 -1.55
N ILE A 329 1.18 0.40 -1.47
CA ILE A 329 2.53 0.09 -1.94
C ILE A 329 2.63 0.30 -3.45
N MET A 330 1.69 -0.23 -4.23
CA MET A 330 1.69 -0.05 -5.68
C MET A 330 1.52 1.44 -6.08
N GLU A 331 0.54 2.12 -5.51
CA GLU A 331 0.30 3.53 -5.79
C GLU A 331 1.48 4.40 -5.35
N GLY A 332 2.03 4.13 -4.17
CA GLY A 332 3.15 4.87 -3.60
C GLY A 332 4.43 4.73 -4.42
N PHE A 333 4.86 3.52 -4.75
CA PHE A 333 6.10 3.27 -5.48
C PHE A 333 6.01 3.59 -6.98
N LEU A 334 4.91 3.18 -7.65
CA LEU A 334 4.81 3.25 -9.10
C LEU A 334 4.11 4.51 -9.61
N ASN A 335 3.42 5.22 -8.73
CA ASN A 335 2.52 6.31 -9.15
C ASN A 335 1.44 5.84 -10.13
N PHE A 336 1.01 4.59 -10.00
CA PHE A 336 0.07 3.95 -10.89
C PHE A 336 -1.16 3.50 -10.10
N ARG A 337 -2.33 4.02 -10.48
CA ARG A 337 -3.61 3.65 -9.87
C ARG A 337 -4.28 2.59 -10.72
N MET A 338 -4.31 1.37 -10.18
CA MET A 338 -5.11 0.29 -10.72
C MET A 338 -6.47 0.25 -10.01
N ARG A 339 -7.50 -0.19 -10.69
CA ARG A 339 -8.79 -0.41 -10.03
C ARG A 339 -8.64 -1.43 -8.91
N PRO A 340 -9.17 -1.17 -7.70
CA PRO A 340 -8.96 -2.04 -6.55
C PRO A 340 -9.32 -3.51 -6.80
N TRP A 341 -10.41 -3.77 -7.52
CA TRP A 341 -10.84 -5.13 -7.84
C TRP A 341 -9.86 -5.88 -8.76
N LEU A 342 -9.29 -5.20 -9.77
CA LEU A 342 -8.34 -5.83 -10.70
C LEU A 342 -7.03 -6.17 -9.99
N ARG A 343 -6.54 -5.27 -9.14
CA ARG A 343 -5.37 -5.52 -8.34
C ARG A 343 -5.58 -6.73 -7.44
N ARG A 344 -6.70 -6.79 -6.73
CA ARG A 344 -7.05 -7.92 -5.87
C ARG A 344 -7.10 -9.24 -6.61
N LEU A 345 -7.72 -9.23 -7.80
CA LEU A 345 -7.77 -10.43 -8.63
C LEU A 345 -6.37 -10.94 -8.96
N VAL A 346 -5.44 -10.04 -9.28
CA VAL A 346 -4.04 -10.40 -9.58
C VAL A 346 -3.32 -10.92 -8.34
N THR A 347 -3.37 -10.19 -7.21
CA THR A 347 -2.69 -10.62 -5.98
C THR A 347 -3.27 -11.92 -5.42
N ARG A 348 -4.60 -12.09 -5.47
CA ARG A 348 -5.24 -13.34 -5.08
C ARG A 348 -4.88 -14.51 -6.00
N ALA A 349 -4.80 -14.30 -7.30
CA ALA A 349 -4.34 -15.34 -8.22
C ALA A 349 -2.89 -15.77 -7.90
N LEU A 350 -2.01 -14.80 -7.58
CA LEU A 350 -0.64 -15.06 -7.17
C LEU A 350 -0.53 -15.83 -5.84
N ALA A 351 -1.51 -15.72 -4.96
CA ALA A 351 -1.58 -16.48 -3.70
C ALA A 351 -2.27 -17.83 -3.88
N ILE A 352 -3.42 -17.86 -4.59
CA ILE A 352 -4.24 -19.06 -4.77
C ILE A 352 -3.52 -20.11 -5.64
N ILE A 353 -2.84 -19.69 -6.72
CA ILE A 353 -2.18 -20.63 -7.63
C ILE A 353 -1.09 -21.44 -6.92
N PRO A 354 -0.12 -20.84 -6.19
CA PRO A 354 0.86 -21.60 -5.43
C PRO A 354 0.23 -22.45 -4.32
N ALA A 355 -0.77 -21.94 -3.61
CA ALA A 355 -1.48 -22.69 -2.57
C ALA A 355 -2.15 -23.94 -3.14
N ALA A 356 -2.96 -23.78 -4.18
CA ALA A 356 -3.68 -24.88 -4.83
C ALA A 356 -2.71 -25.91 -5.45
N LEU A 357 -1.64 -25.42 -6.11
CA LEU A 357 -0.64 -26.29 -6.71
C LEU A 357 0.11 -27.12 -5.65
N THR A 358 0.49 -26.50 -4.54
CA THR A 358 1.16 -27.21 -3.44
C THR A 358 0.25 -28.23 -2.79
N ILE A 359 -1.01 -27.90 -2.52
CA ILE A 359 -1.99 -28.85 -1.99
C ILE A 359 -2.21 -30.01 -2.95
N TYR A 360 -2.29 -29.73 -4.25
CA TYR A 360 -2.49 -30.77 -5.29
C TYR A 360 -1.29 -31.70 -5.44
N ILE A 361 -0.04 -31.17 -5.43
CA ILE A 361 1.17 -31.97 -5.70
C ILE A 361 1.71 -32.62 -4.41
N VAL A 362 1.78 -31.87 -3.31
CA VAL A 362 2.45 -32.30 -2.07
C VAL A 362 1.46 -32.80 -1.02
N GLY A 363 0.20 -32.37 -1.11
CA GLY A 363 -0.86 -32.69 -0.18
C GLY A 363 -1.07 -31.64 0.91
N GLU A 364 -2.08 -31.84 1.74
CA GLU A 364 -2.54 -30.87 2.75
C GLU A 364 -1.49 -30.62 3.86
N LYS A 365 -0.63 -31.60 4.14
CA LYS A 365 0.44 -31.49 5.16
C LYS A 365 1.46 -30.40 4.88
N ALA A 366 1.61 -29.99 3.62
CA ALA A 366 2.56 -28.94 3.25
C ALA A 366 2.08 -27.53 3.62
N THR A 367 0.79 -27.36 3.94
CA THR A 367 0.19 -26.03 4.21
C THR A 367 0.80 -25.33 5.41
N PHE A 368 1.11 -26.07 6.48
CA PHE A 368 1.74 -25.51 7.68
C PHE A 368 3.15 -24.97 7.38
N GLY A 369 3.93 -25.73 6.62
CA GLY A 369 5.25 -25.28 6.15
C GLY A 369 5.18 -24.03 5.26
N LEU A 370 4.14 -23.91 4.42
CA LEU A 370 3.91 -22.71 3.61
C LEU A 370 3.54 -21.49 4.46
N LEU A 371 2.75 -21.67 5.51
CA LEU A 371 2.42 -20.60 6.46
C LEU A 371 3.69 -20.05 7.12
N ILE A 372 4.57 -20.93 7.60
CA ILE A 372 5.83 -20.50 8.23
C ILE A 372 6.76 -19.86 7.20
N LEU A 373 6.88 -20.44 6.00
CA LEU A 373 7.69 -19.90 4.92
C LEU A 373 7.25 -18.48 4.53
N SER A 374 5.94 -18.23 4.51
CA SER A 374 5.42 -16.89 4.23
C SER A 374 5.93 -15.84 5.23
N GLN A 375 6.01 -16.19 6.52
CA GLN A 375 6.51 -15.31 7.57
C GLN A 375 8.03 -15.07 7.47
N VAL A 376 8.76 -16.08 7.02
CA VAL A 376 10.20 -15.94 6.73
C VAL A 376 10.43 -14.96 5.56
N ILE A 377 9.63 -15.06 4.49
CA ILE A 377 9.71 -14.12 3.35
C ILE A 377 9.41 -12.69 3.81
N LEU A 378 8.39 -12.50 4.64
CA LEU A 378 8.05 -11.20 5.24
C LEU A 378 9.22 -10.64 6.07
N SER A 379 9.84 -11.48 6.90
CA SER A 379 11.00 -11.10 7.70
C SER A 379 12.19 -10.64 6.84
N MET A 380 12.46 -11.34 5.74
CA MET A 380 13.57 -10.99 4.83
C MET A 380 13.36 -9.64 4.11
N GLN A 381 12.12 -9.24 3.88
CA GLN A 381 11.81 -7.93 3.28
C GLN A 381 11.88 -6.79 4.30
N LEU A 382 11.72 -7.07 5.58
CA LEU A 382 11.62 -6.07 6.65
C LEU A 382 12.78 -5.05 6.70
N PRO A 383 14.07 -5.39 6.54
CA PRO A 383 15.18 -4.43 6.48
C PRO A 383 14.97 -3.32 5.43
N PHE A 384 14.39 -3.68 4.28
CA PHE A 384 14.16 -2.76 3.16
C PHE A 384 13.01 -1.76 3.40
N ALA A 385 12.19 -1.98 4.42
CA ALA A 385 11.19 -1.03 4.90
C ALA A 385 11.71 -0.22 6.09
N VAL A 386 12.38 -0.87 7.04
CA VAL A 386 12.82 -0.26 8.31
C VAL A 386 13.94 0.75 8.10
N ILE A 387 14.95 0.43 7.28
CA ILE A 387 16.09 1.33 7.07
C ILE A 387 15.66 2.65 6.42
N PRO A 388 14.89 2.67 5.31
CA PRO A 388 14.35 3.92 4.78
C PRO A 388 13.50 4.70 5.79
N LEU A 389 12.67 4.02 6.57
CA LEU A 389 11.84 4.64 7.59
C LEU A 389 12.68 5.38 8.64
N ILE A 390 13.77 4.76 9.13
CA ILE A 390 14.68 5.39 10.10
C ILE A 390 15.37 6.61 9.49
N HIS A 391 15.80 6.52 8.24
CA HIS A 391 16.42 7.64 7.53
C HIS A 391 15.45 8.81 7.39
N PHE A 392 14.24 8.58 6.89
CA PHE A 392 13.26 9.65 6.66
C PHE A 392 12.80 10.31 7.94
N THR A 393 12.58 9.54 9.00
CA THR A 393 12.14 10.07 10.31
C THR A 393 13.26 10.73 11.09
N SER A 394 14.53 10.47 10.74
CA SER A 394 15.71 11.12 11.34
C SER A 394 16.17 12.37 10.58
N ASP A 395 15.64 12.63 9.39
CA ASP A 395 16.02 13.77 8.57
C ASP A 395 15.31 15.05 9.04
N ARG A 396 16.10 16.01 9.55
CA ARG A 396 15.58 17.30 10.01
C ARG A 396 14.98 18.15 8.88
N SER A 397 15.45 17.99 7.65
CA SER A 397 14.94 18.76 6.51
C SER A 397 13.50 18.38 6.18
N ARG A 398 13.09 17.13 6.43
CA ARG A 398 11.75 16.59 6.20
C ARG A 398 10.85 16.70 7.42
N MET A 399 11.39 16.37 8.59
CA MET A 399 10.63 16.24 9.84
C MET A 399 10.62 17.50 10.71
N GLY A 400 11.52 18.46 10.46
CA GLY A 400 11.64 19.68 11.26
C GLY A 400 11.85 19.36 12.75
N SER A 401 11.00 19.94 13.60
CA SER A 401 10.97 19.72 15.05
C SER A 401 10.58 18.29 15.48
N PHE A 402 10.02 17.49 14.57
CA PHE A 402 9.59 16.11 14.81
C PHE A 402 10.63 15.05 14.46
N SER A 403 11.86 15.45 14.09
CA SER A 403 12.95 14.51 13.81
C SER A 403 13.28 13.64 15.02
N ASN A 404 13.73 12.40 14.76
CA ASN A 404 14.05 11.45 15.82
C ASN A 404 15.10 12.01 16.79
N LYS A 405 14.79 11.97 18.09
CA LYS A 405 15.77 12.22 19.15
C LYS A 405 16.88 11.17 19.10
N LEU A 406 18.05 11.47 19.64
CA LEU A 406 19.23 10.61 19.55
C LEU A 406 18.97 9.19 20.10
N TRP A 407 18.29 9.08 21.24
CA TRP A 407 17.96 7.78 21.84
C TRP A 407 16.97 6.97 21.01
N VAL A 408 15.95 7.62 20.37
CA VAL A 408 15.00 6.96 19.46
C VAL A 408 15.75 6.45 18.24
N ARG A 409 16.67 7.25 17.69
CA ARG A 409 17.48 6.85 16.54
C ARG A 409 18.40 5.68 16.88
N ALA A 410 19.05 5.72 18.05
CA ALA A 410 19.89 4.61 18.51
C ALA A 410 19.05 3.32 18.66
N LEU A 411 17.89 3.39 19.32
CA LEU A 411 17.00 2.24 19.51
C LEU A 411 16.48 1.69 18.16
N ALA A 412 16.09 2.56 17.23
CA ALA A 412 15.62 2.15 15.90
C ALA A 412 16.74 1.47 15.09
N TRP A 413 17.98 1.98 15.14
CA TRP A 413 19.11 1.33 14.47
C TRP A 413 19.51 0.01 15.15
N THR A 414 19.42 -0.10 16.48
CA THR A 414 19.58 -1.38 17.19
C THR A 414 18.54 -2.39 16.73
N THR A 415 17.28 -1.98 16.66
CA THR A 415 16.19 -2.82 16.11
C THR A 415 16.50 -3.26 14.68
N ALA A 416 16.88 -2.34 13.79
CA ALA A 416 17.27 -2.67 12.43
C ALA A 416 18.47 -3.65 12.39
N GLY A 417 19.48 -3.44 13.23
CA GLY A 417 20.65 -4.32 13.33
C GLY A 417 20.29 -5.74 13.76
N VAL A 418 19.41 -5.88 14.75
CA VAL A 418 18.91 -7.20 15.20
C VAL A 418 18.16 -7.89 14.05
N ILE A 419 17.22 -7.19 13.40
CA ILE A 419 16.44 -7.74 12.28
C ILE A 419 17.36 -8.17 11.14
N VAL A 420 18.29 -7.32 10.71
CA VAL A 420 19.25 -7.63 9.63
C VAL A 420 20.12 -8.82 10.02
N GLY A 421 20.68 -8.84 11.24
CA GLY A 421 21.55 -9.93 11.71
C GLY A 421 20.83 -11.28 11.74
N LEU A 422 19.62 -11.32 12.26
CA LEU A 422 18.80 -12.54 12.30
C LEU A 422 18.45 -13.03 10.89
N ASN A 423 18.04 -12.13 9.99
CA ASN A 423 17.71 -12.49 8.61
C ASN A 423 18.93 -12.96 7.80
N LEU A 424 20.10 -12.34 7.98
CA LEU A 424 21.35 -12.80 7.34
C LEU A 424 21.72 -14.20 7.80
N ARG A 425 21.59 -14.49 9.10
CA ARG A 425 21.83 -15.82 9.64
C ARG A 425 20.85 -16.84 9.07
N LEU A 426 19.55 -16.50 9.01
CA LEU A 426 18.53 -17.38 8.45
C LEU A 426 18.79 -17.66 6.97
N ALA A 427 19.05 -16.62 6.17
CA ALA A 427 19.37 -16.78 4.74
C ALA A 427 20.61 -17.65 4.53
N GLY A 428 21.66 -17.43 5.34
CA GLY A 428 22.88 -18.26 5.28
C GLY A 428 22.60 -19.73 5.61
N MET A 429 21.82 -20.01 6.65
CA MET A 429 21.42 -21.37 7.02
C MET A 429 20.60 -22.02 5.89
N ALA A 430 19.59 -21.34 5.36
CA ALA A 430 18.75 -21.84 4.29
C ALA A 430 19.55 -22.18 3.02
N VAL A 431 20.47 -21.31 2.61
CA VAL A 431 21.35 -21.55 1.45
C VAL A 431 22.25 -22.78 1.68
N MET A 432 22.79 -22.91 2.90
CA MET A 432 23.63 -24.07 3.23
C MET A 432 22.82 -25.37 3.25
N ASP A 433 21.63 -25.36 3.81
CA ASP A 433 20.75 -26.55 3.87
C ASP A 433 20.30 -26.97 2.47
N TRP A 434 19.92 -26.01 1.61
CA TRP A 434 19.59 -26.29 0.21
C TRP A 434 20.80 -26.83 -0.57
N ALA A 435 21.99 -26.25 -0.39
CA ALA A 435 23.19 -26.71 -1.05
C ALA A 435 23.59 -28.12 -0.60
N ASN A 436 23.43 -28.45 0.68
CA ASN A 436 23.73 -29.77 1.23
C ASN A 436 22.69 -30.82 0.82
N GLY A 437 21.42 -30.45 0.72
CA GLY A 437 20.33 -31.32 0.27
C GLY A 437 20.30 -31.59 -1.24
N ALA A 438 20.94 -30.73 -2.04
CA ALA A 438 20.86 -30.79 -3.51
C ALA A 438 21.75 -31.85 -4.15
N GLY A 439 22.61 -32.54 -3.41
CA GLY A 439 23.49 -33.58 -3.96
C GLY A 439 24.30 -33.10 -5.18
N ALA A 440 24.10 -33.73 -6.35
CA ALA A 440 24.81 -33.38 -7.60
C ALA A 440 24.41 -31.96 -8.13
N TRP A 441 23.25 -31.41 -7.74
CA TRP A 441 22.79 -30.08 -8.14
C TRP A 441 23.33 -28.95 -7.27
N ARG A 442 24.16 -29.26 -6.27
CA ARG A 442 24.78 -28.27 -5.37
C ARG A 442 25.42 -27.06 -6.10
N PRO A 443 26.22 -27.26 -7.18
CA PRO A 443 26.83 -26.14 -7.90
C PRO A 443 25.78 -25.19 -8.50
N LEU A 444 24.68 -25.74 -9.04
CA LEU A 444 23.58 -24.96 -9.62
C LEU A 444 22.83 -24.16 -8.54
N VAL A 445 22.54 -24.81 -7.41
CA VAL A 445 21.89 -24.11 -6.26
C VAL A 445 22.74 -22.94 -5.81
N LEU A 446 24.06 -23.14 -5.63
CA LEU A 446 24.97 -22.06 -5.23
C LEU A 446 25.11 -20.98 -6.32
N ALA A 447 25.16 -21.36 -7.59
CA ALA A 447 25.25 -20.43 -8.72
C ALA A 447 24.02 -19.52 -8.85
N VAL A 448 22.86 -19.95 -8.36
CA VAL A 448 21.64 -19.13 -8.34
C VAL A 448 21.50 -18.33 -7.03
N THR A 449 21.66 -19.00 -5.90
CA THR A 449 21.36 -18.39 -4.58
C THR A 449 22.39 -17.35 -4.16
N LEU A 450 23.69 -17.55 -4.44
CA LEU A 450 24.72 -16.59 -4.05
C LEU A 450 24.64 -15.27 -4.81
N PRO A 451 24.42 -15.20 -6.14
CA PRO A 451 24.19 -13.93 -6.83
C PRO A 451 22.93 -13.22 -6.37
N VAL A 452 21.83 -13.93 -6.09
CA VAL A 452 20.59 -13.33 -5.57
C VAL A 452 20.84 -12.74 -4.17
N ALA A 453 21.48 -13.48 -3.28
CA ALA A 453 21.84 -12.98 -1.95
C ALA A 453 22.80 -11.78 -2.05
N GLY A 454 23.81 -11.86 -2.94
CA GLY A 454 24.72 -10.74 -3.20
C GLY A 454 24.01 -9.49 -3.71
N LEU A 455 23.06 -9.63 -4.64
CA LEU A 455 22.25 -8.52 -5.15
C LEU A 455 21.40 -7.88 -4.04
N LEU A 456 20.78 -8.68 -3.18
CA LEU A 456 20.01 -8.18 -2.04
C LEU A 456 20.89 -7.44 -1.03
N LEU A 457 22.10 -7.94 -0.76
CA LEU A 457 23.07 -7.26 0.11
C LEU A 457 23.55 -5.94 -0.49
N VAL A 458 23.81 -5.90 -1.80
CA VAL A 458 24.19 -4.67 -2.51
C VAL A 458 23.03 -3.67 -2.46
N LEU A 459 21.79 -4.11 -2.67
CA LEU A 459 20.60 -3.25 -2.57
C LEU A 459 20.44 -2.72 -1.14
N LEU A 460 20.61 -3.57 -0.12
CA LEU A 460 20.54 -3.17 1.29
C LEU A 460 21.62 -2.15 1.63
N GLY A 461 22.87 -2.37 1.21
CA GLY A 461 23.97 -1.45 1.35
C GLY A 461 23.69 -0.10 0.67
N TRP A 462 23.15 -0.15 -0.57
CA TRP A 462 22.77 1.07 -1.28
C TRP A 462 21.72 1.87 -0.53
N VAL A 463 20.62 1.25 -0.14
CA VAL A 463 19.51 1.89 0.59
C VAL A 463 20.00 2.50 1.92
N THR A 464 21.00 1.87 2.55
CA THR A 464 21.60 2.35 3.81
C THR A 464 22.50 3.56 3.59
N ILE A 465 23.29 3.59 2.52
CA ILE A 465 24.36 4.57 2.31
C ILE A 465 23.88 5.79 1.50
N GLU A 466 22.96 5.59 0.54
CA GLU A 466 22.53 6.65 -0.38
C GLU A 466 22.07 7.95 0.29
N PRO A 467 21.25 7.94 1.38
CA PRO A 467 20.84 9.17 2.04
C PRO A 467 22.02 9.98 2.59
N ALA A 468 23.09 9.30 3.01
CA ALA A 468 24.32 9.96 3.47
C ALA A 468 25.08 10.61 2.29
N ILE A 469 25.19 9.90 1.16
CA ILE A 469 25.85 10.40 -0.06
C ILE A 469 25.11 11.60 -0.65
N THR A 470 23.79 11.48 -0.77
CA THR A 470 22.94 12.54 -1.34
C THR A 470 22.96 13.79 -0.48
N ARG A 471 23.00 13.65 0.85
CA ARG A 471 23.15 14.76 1.78
C ARG A 471 24.49 15.48 1.58
N HIS A 472 25.60 14.76 1.38
CA HIS A 472 26.89 15.35 1.07
C HIS A 472 26.89 16.08 -0.28
N ARG A 473 26.21 15.55 -1.30
CA ARG A 473 26.07 16.20 -2.62
C ARG A 473 25.21 17.47 -2.55
N LEU A 474 24.18 17.50 -1.70
CA LEU A 474 23.34 18.69 -1.50
C LEU A 474 24.02 19.76 -0.66
N LEU A 475 24.85 19.37 0.31
CA LEU A 475 25.66 20.32 1.10
C LEU A 475 26.81 20.93 0.28
N GLY A 476 27.28 20.24 -0.77
CA GLY A 476 28.26 20.75 -1.73
C GLY A 476 27.69 21.56 -2.88
N ARG A 477 26.38 21.57 -3.06
CA ARG A 477 25.68 22.53 -3.94
C ARG A 477 25.33 23.73 -3.09
N ALA A 478 25.91 24.90 -3.44
CA ALA A 478 25.44 26.19 -2.94
C ALA A 478 23.91 26.21 -3.00
N PRO A 479 23.22 26.75 -1.99
CA PRO A 479 21.78 26.90 -2.06
C PRO A 479 21.48 27.56 -3.41
N VAL A 480 20.62 26.92 -4.22
CA VAL A 480 20.04 27.61 -5.37
C VAL A 480 19.24 28.74 -4.73
N THR A 481 19.86 29.89 -4.61
CA THR A 481 19.14 31.13 -4.37
C THR A 481 18.16 31.21 -5.51
N LEU A 482 16.87 31.03 -5.19
CA LEU A 482 15.83 31.48 -6.10
C LEU A 482 16.27 32.89 -6.52
N PRO A 483 16.43 33.20 -7.81
CA PRO A 483 16.70 34.58 -8.20
C PRO A 483 15.66 35.42 -7.47
N GLU A 484 16.13 36.39 -6.70
CA GLU A 484 15.23 37.37 -6.08
C GLU A 484 14.37 37.91 -7.21
N LEU A 485 13.06 37.70 -7.12
CA LEU A 485 12.07 38.32 -8.00
C LEU A 485 12.09 39.86 -7.87
N ALA A 486 12.89 40.40 -6.98
CA ALA A 486 13.19 41.82 -6.80
C ALA A 486 14.35 42.22 -7.77
N GLY A 487 14.04 42.35 -9.04
CA GLY A 487 15.00 42.80 -10.06
C GLY A 487 14.79 42.18 -11.44
N ALA A 488 13.91 41.19 -11.59
CA ALA A 488 13.39 40.88 -12.90
C ALA A 488 12.56 42.10 -13.32
N GLU A 489 13.08 42.89 -14.27
CA GLU A 489 12.22 43.71 -15.10
C GLU A 489 11.01 42.82 -15.44
N ALA A 490 9.81 43.29 -15.10
CA ALA A 490 8.58 42.54 -15.29
C ALA A 490 8.60 42.06 -16.75
N GLU A 491 8.90 40.77 -16.99
CA GLU A 491 8.72 40.19 -18.31
C GLU A 491 7.28 40.55 -18.70
N ALA A 492 7.14 41.23 -19.82
CA ALA A 492 5.84 41.67 -20.28
C ALA A 492 4.88 40.46 -20.23
N ALA A 493 3.73 40.64 -19.62
CA ALA A 493 2.75 39.55 -19.47
C ALA A 493 2.60 38.84 -20.83
N PRO A 494 2.66 37.48 -20.85
CA PRO A 494 2.67 36.76 -22.13
C PRO A 494 1.43 37.13 -22.95
N ILE A 495 1.64 37.61 -24.17
CA ILE A 495 0.57 37.96 -25.10
C ILE A 495 0.30 36.72 -25.94
N TYR A 496 -0.87 36.14 -25.82
CA TYR A 496 -1.30 35.00 -26.63
C TYR A 496 -1.85 35.51 -27.97
N GLN A 497 -1.37 34.96 -29.10
CA GLN A 497 -1.81 35.30 -30.43
C GLN A 497 -2.55 34.16 -31.13
N ARG A 498 -2.24 32.90 -30.77
CA ARG A 498 -2.78 31.67 -31.36
C ARG A 498 -3.23 30.69 -30.30
N ILE A 499 -4.54 30.57 -30.14
CA ILE A 499 -5.15 29.72 -29.12
C ILE A 499 -5.73 28.46 -29.77
N LEU A 500 -5.23 27.28 -29.46
CA LEU A 500 -5.78 26.00 -29.93
C LEU A 500 -6.80 25.46 -28.93
N VAL A 501 -8.00 25.08 -29.44
CA VAL A 501 -9.08 24.49 -28.65
C VAL A 501 -9.54 23.20 -29.32
N PRO A 502 -9.02 22.05 -28.89
CA PRO A 502 -9.57 20.75 -29.29
C PRO A 502 -10.95 20.53 -28.66
N LEU A 503 -11.92 20.09 -29.46
CA LEU A 503 -13.31 19.87 -29.10
C LEU A 503 -13.71 18.41 -29.37
N ASP A 504 -14.55 17.82 -28.49
CA ASP A 504 -14.95 16.43 -28.53
C ASP A 504 -16.48 16.20 -28.42
N HIS A 505 -17.28 17.20 -28.75
CA HIS A 505 -18.74 17.22 -28.71
C HIS A 505 -19.34 17.01 -27.30
N THR A 506 -18.64 17.46 -26.28
CA THR A 506 -19.11 17.31 -24.90
C THR A 506 -19.58 18.63 -24.29
N PRO A 507 -20.34 18.59 -23.19
CA PRO A 507 -20.75 19.82 -22.49
C PRO A 507 -19.60 20.71 -22.02
N LEU A 508 -18.36 20.18 -21.90
CA LEU A 508 -17.17 20.92 -21.52
C LEU A 508 -16.61 21.79 -22.64
N ASP A 509 -16.95 21.48 -23.89
CA ASP A 509 -16.57 22.31 -25.04
C ASP A 509 -17.05 23.74 -24.87
N ARG A 510 -18.29 23.92 -24.38
CA ARG A 510 -18.83 25.28 -24.10
C ARG A 510 -17.97 26.05 -23.11
N LEU A 511 -17.48 25.37 -22.09
CA LEU A 511 -16.66 25.98 -21.08
C LEU A 511 -15.25 26.28 -21.61
N ALA A 512 -14.64 25.34 -22.35
CA ALA A 512 -13.34 25.55 -23.01
C ALA A 512 -13.40 26.74 -24.02
N VAL A 513 -14.44 26.76 -24.83
CA VAL A 513 -14.66 27.86 -25.80
C VAL A 513 -14.91 29.20 -25.08
N SER A 514 -15.64 29.23 -23.97
CA SER A 514 -15.87 30.50 -23.23
C SER A 514 -14.56 31.07 -22.64
N HIS A 515 -13.69 30.19 -22.12
CA HIS A 515 -12.35 30.60 -21.65
C HIS A 515 -11.46 31.07 -22.83
N ALA A 516 -11.51 30.36 -23.95
CA ALA A 516 -10.77 30.76 -25.16
C ALA A 516 -11.24 32.13 -25.68
N ALA A 517 -12.55 32.37 -25.72
CA ALA A 517 -13.12 33.66 -26.12
C ALA A 517 -12.71 34.80 -25.19
N ALA A 518 -12.69 34.56 -23.87
CA ALA A 518 -12.24 35.55 -22.88
C ALA A 518 -10.74 35.90 -23.10
N MET A 519 -9.88 34.90 -23.30
CA MET A 519 -8.45 35.11 -23.59
C MET A 519 -8.22 35.77 -24.95
N ALA A 520 -8.96 35.36 -25.97
CA ALA A 520 -8.85 35.97 -27.31
C ALA A 520 -9.22 37.45 -27.31
N ARG A 521 -10.27 37.85 -26.56
CA ARG A 521 -10.63 39.29 -26.41
C ARG A 521 -9.57 40.07 -25.65
N LEU A 522 -8.97 39.46 -24.61
CA LEU A 522 -7.96 40.13 -23.80
C LEU A 522 -6.67 40.39 -24.57
N HIS A 523 -6.27 39.47 -25.44
CA HIS A 523 -4.99 39.48 -26.14
C HIS A 523 -5.08 39.78 -27.64
N GLY A 524 -6.27 39.90 -28.21
CA GLY A 524 -6.45 40.02 -29.67
C GLY A 524 -6.10 38.75 -30.45
N ALA A 525 -6.24 37.59 -29.81
CA ALA A 525 -5.78 36.32 -30.34
C ALA A 525 -6.75 35.69 -31.35
N LYS A 526 -6.22 34.89 -32.26
CA LYS A 526 -6.98 34.02 -33.17
C LYS A 526 -7.21 32.67 -32.51
N ILE A 527 -8.44 32.13 -32.56
CA ILE A 527 -8.81 30.82 -32.06
C ILE A 527 -8.77 29.80 -33.20
N PHE A 528 -8.14 28.64 -32.92
CA PHE A 528 -8.12 27.48 -33.78
C PHE A 528 -8.94 26.39 -33.13
N LEU A 529 -10.13 26.05 -33.68
CA LEU A 529 -10.99 24.97 -33.23
C LEU A 529 -10.61 23.69 -33.96
N LEU A 530 -10.26 22.65 -33.25
CA LEU A 530 -9.90 21.35 -33.82
C LEU A 530 -10.88 20.28 -33.36
N HIS A 531 -11.48 19.55 -34.29
CA HIS A 531 -12.20 18.32 -34.01
C HIS A 531 -11.47 17.13 -34.64
N VAL A 532 -11.32 16.02 -33.87
CA VAL A 532 -10.68 14.80 -34.39
C VAL A 532 -11.72 13.71 -34.44
N GLU A 533 -12.09 13.27 -35.62
CA GLU A 533 -12.99 12.16 -35.86
C GLU A 533 -12.28 10.80 -35.76
N GLU A 534 -12.87 9.88 -34.99
CA GLU A 534 -12.33 8.54 -34.74
C GLU A 534 -12.96 7.44 -35.63
N GLY A 535 -13.86 7.77 -36.56
CA GLY A 535 -14.58 6.82 -37.40
C GLY A 535 -13.67 6.07 -38.38
N VAL A 536 -13.87 4.74 -38.50
CA VAL A 536 -13.09 3.88 -39.43
C VAL A 536 -13.35 4.24 -40.87
N THR A 537 -14.57 4.64 -41.24
CA THR A 537 -14.99 5.07 -42.58
C THR A 537 -14.36 6.39 -42.97
N SER A 538 -14.24 7.33 -42.06
CA SER A 538 -13.63 8.64 -42.34
C SER A 538 -12.11 8.52 -42.58
N GLN A 539 -11.46 7.47 -42.10
CA GLN A 539 -10.03 7.23 -42.37
C GLN A 539 -9.73 6.62 -43.73
N ILE A 540 -10.66 5.83 -44.28
CA ILE A 540 -10.48 5.19 -45.59
C ILE A 540 -10.74 6.17 -46.72
N TYR A 541 -11.74 7.04 -46.57
CA TYR A 541 -12.21 7.94 -47.64
C TYR A 541 -11.86 9.42 -47.40
N GLY A 542 -11.32 9.79 -46.24
CA GLY A 542 -10.88 11.16 -45.95
C GLY A 542 -11.99 12.21 -46.13
N LYS A 543 -11.66 13.32 -46.79
CA LYS A 543 -12.61 14.40 -47.05
C LYS A 543 -13.79 14.03 -47.99
N ASP A 544 -13.72 12.87 -48.63
CA ASP A 544 -14.76 12.40 -49.55
C ASP A 544 -15.76 11.44 -48.83
N SER A 545 -15.60 11.21 -47.52
CA SER A 545 -16.54 10.42 -46.74
C SER A 545 -17.76 11.25 -46.36
N SER A 546 -18.85 11.08 -47.06
CA SER A 546 -20.15 11.68 -46.75
C SER A 546 -20.92 10.88 -45.67
N THR A 547 -20.34 10.68 -44.50
CA THR A 547 -21.07 10.08 -43.39
C THR A 547 -21.80 11.17 -42.60
N ALA A 548 -22.99 10.84 -42.10
CA ALA A 548 -23.78 11.75 -41.25
C ALA A 548 -23.00 12.27 -40.01
N GLU A 549 -21.94 11.57 -39.58
CA GLU A 549 -21.05 11.98 -38.51
C GLU A 549 -20.11 13.12 -38.90
N VAL A 550 -19.55 13.10 -40.14
CA VAL A 550 -18.71 14.17 -40.69
C VAL A 550 -19.50 15.47 -40.84
N GLU A 551 -20.69 15.38 -41.45
CA GLU A 551 -21.60 16.54 -41.60
C GLU A 551 -22.04 17.09 -40.23
N ALA A 552 -22.27 16.25 -39.25
CA ALA A 552 -22.61 16.67 -37.88
C ALA A 552 -21.44 17.39 -37.20
N GLY A 553 -20.20 16.91 -37.40
CA GLY A 553 -18.96 17.49 -36.88
C GLY A 553 -18.67 18.85 -37.49
N GLU A 554 -18.76 18.97 -38.81
CA GLU A 554 -18.62 20.25 -39.54
C GLU A 554 -19.65 21.27 -39.10
N GLY A 555 -20.93 20.88 -39.05
CA GLY A 555 -22.00 21.75 -38.58
C GLY A 555 -21.88 22.16 -37.12
N TYR A 556 -21.27 21.32 -36.26
CA TYR A 556 -20.99 21.68 -34.86
C TYR A 556 -19.89 22.74 -34.73
N LEU A 557 -18.75 22.54 -35.39
CA LEU A 557 -17.64 23.48 -35.36
C LEU A 557 -18.03 24.84 -35.97
N GLU A 558 -18.77 24.83 -37.10
CA GLU A 558 -19.15 26.05 -37.77
C GLU A 558 -20.14 26.89 -36.95
N ARG A 559 -21.07 26.25 -36.22
CA ARG A 559 -21.96 26.99 -35.28
C ARG A 559 -21.19 27.67 -34.17
N ILE A 560 -20.16 27.03 -33.61
CA ILE A 560 -19.29 27.63 -32.59
C ILE A 560 -18.46 28.76 -33.21
N ALA A 561 -17.88 28.53 -34.39
CA ALA A 561 -17.07 29.51 -35.09
C ALA A 561 -17.89 30.76 -35.45
N GLN A 562 -19.12 30.57 -35.93
CA GLN A 562 -20.02 31.69 -36.24
C GLN A 562 -20.34 32.52 -35.00
N SER A 563 -20.66 31.87 -33.88
CA SER A 563 -20.92 32.56 -32.62
C SER A 563 -19.71 33.35 -32.11
N LEU A 564 -18.50 32.87 -32.31
CA LEU A 564 -17.27 33.58 -31.95
C LEU A 564 -16.95 34.74 -32.93
N ARG A 565 -17.18 34.57 -34.25
CA ARG A 565 -17.06 35.64 -35.25
C ARG A 565 -18.04 36.77 -34.99
N GLU A 566 -19.29 36.48 -34.62
CA GLU A 566 -20.29 37.48 -34.22
C GLU A 566 -19.85 38.30 -33.00
N GLN A 567 -18.97 37.72 -32.14
CA GLN A 567 -18.35 38.40 -31.02
C GLN A 567 -17.06 39.16 -31.39
N GLY A 568 -16.71 39.24 -32.69
CA GLY A 568 -15.52 39.95 -33.18
C GLY A 568 -14.20 39.18 -33.04
N ILE A 569 -14.24 37.86 -32.78
CA ILE A 569 -13.06 37.02 -32.57
C ILE A 569 -12.71 36.31 -33.88
N ALA A 570 -11.42 36.38 -34.29
CA ALA A 570 -10.92 35.64 -35.44
C ALA A 570 -10.87 34.14 -35.14
N VAL A 571 -11.54 33.33 -35.98
CA VAL A 571 -11.66 31.88 -35.77
C VAL A 571 -11.36 31.12 -37.04
N GLU A 572 -10.57 30.06 -36.91
CA GLU A 572 -10.31 29.04 -37.91
C GLU A 572 -10.74 27.68 -37.41
N THR A 573 -11.37 26.86 -38.25
CA THR A 573 -11.86 25.52 -37.94
C THR A 573 -11.05 24.48 -38.68
N ALA A 574 -10.76 23.34 -38.04
CA ALA A 574 -10.09 22.20 -38.64
C ALA A 574 -10.74 20.90 -38.17
N ILE A 575 -10.98 20.00 -39.14
CA ILE A 575 -11.37 18.61 -38.84
C ILE A 575 -10.23 17.71 -39.25
N SER A 576 -9.91 16.75 -38.43
CA SER A 576 -8.89 15.75 -38.69
C SER A 576 -9.41 14.35 -38.43
N HIS A 577 -8.95 13.35 -39.19
CA HIS A 577 -9.39 11.98 -39.12
C HIS A 577 -8.26 11.11 -38.57
N SER A 578 -8.44 10.54 -37.38
CA SER A 578 -7.40 9.71 -36.72
C SER A 578 -7.95 8.81 -35.62
N LEU A 579 -7.51 7.56 -35.55
CA LEU A 579 -7.77 6.66 -34.42
C LEU A 579 -7.09 7.09 -33.12
N SER A 580 -6.28 8.14 -33.14
CA SER A 580 -5.55 8.62 -31.97
C SER A 580 -5.61 10.14 -31.86
N PRO A 581 -6.69 10.69 -31.25
CA PRO A 581 -6.85 12.14 -31.06
C PRO A 581 -5.63 12.79 -30.42
N LYS A 582 -5.00 12.13 -29.47
CA LYS A 582 -3.79 12.62 -28.79
C LYS A 582 -2.59 12.84 -29.73
N LYS A 583 -2.42 12.01 -30.76
CA LYS A 583 -1.34 12.18 -31.74
C LYS A 583 -1.69 13.29 -32.72
N GLU A 584 -2.95 13.37 -33.05
CA GLU A 584 -3.44 14.33 -34.05
C GLU A 584 -3.46 15.76 -33.50
N ILE A 585 -3.87 15.95 -32.24
CA ILE A 585 -3.78 17.25 -31.58
C ILE A 585 -2.33 17.74 -31.54
N VAL A 586 -1.36 16.86 -31.21
CA VAL A 586 0.06 17.19 -31.20
C VAL A 586 0.54 17.53 -32.62
N ARG A 587 0.14 16.75 -33.64
CA ARG A 587 0.49 17.01 -35.04
C ARG A 587 -0.03 18.36 -35.52
N TYR A 588 -1.30 18.67 -35.25
CA TYR A 588 -1.91 19.92 -35.65
C TYR A 588 -1.29 21.11 -34.89
N ALA A 589 -1.03 20.96 -33.61
CA ALA A 589 -0.32 21.96 -32.81
C ALA A 589 1.10 22.27 -33.38
N SER A 590 1.81 21.23 -33.86
CA SER A 590 3.11 21.40 -34.50
C SER A 590 3.03 22.20 -35.83
N GLN A 591 1.87 22.25 -36.50
CA GLN A 591 1.65 23.01 -37.73
C GLN A 591 1.32 24.47 -37.46
N ILE A 592 0.46 24.73 -36.44
CA ILE A 592 -0.02 26.08 -36.16
C ILE A 592 0.84 26.84 -35.15
N HIS A 593 1.72 26.13 -34.43
CA HIS A 593 2.53 26.66 -33.31
C HIS A 593 1.70 27.52 -32.34
N PRO A 594 0.72 26.93 -31.61
CA PRO A 594 -0.10 27.69 -30.68
C PRO A 594 0.74 28.16 -29.49
N ASP A 595 0.46 29.34 -29.00
CA ASP A 595 1.06 29.88 -27.78
C ASP A 595 0.19 29.64 -26.54
N LEU A 596 -1.04 29.13 -26.73
CA LEU A 596 -1.91 28.62 -25.66
C LEU A 596 -2.79 27.47 -26.18
N VAL A 597 -2.91 26.39 -25.40
CA VAL A 597 -3.86 25.30 -25.66
C VAL A 597 -4.89 25.23 -24.56
N ILE A 598 -6.18 25.22 -24.89
CA ILE A 598 -7.28 25.16 -23.94
C ILE A 598 -8.06 23.85 -24.14
N MET A 599 -8.12 22.98 -23.16
CA MET A 599 -8.78 21.69 -23.26
C MET A 599 -9.77 21.44 -22.11
N GLY A 600 -10.93 20.86 -22.43
CA GLY A 600 -11.85 20.33 -21.46
C GLY A 600 -11.30 19.06 -20.77
N ALA A 601 -11.40 18.95 -19.44
CA ALA A 601 -11.03 17.74 -18.71
C ALA A 601 -12.27 16.87 -18.51
N HIS A 602 -12.39 15.79 -19.29
CA HIS A 602 -13.39 14.75 -19.08
C HIS A 602 -12.84 13.69 -18.13
N GLY A 603 -13.64 13.33 -17.11
CA GLY A 603 -13.55 12.04 -16.49
C GLY A 603 -14.56 11.11 -17.15
N HIS A 604 -14.16 10.33 -18.13
CA HIS A 604 -14.99 9.21 -18.57
C HIS A 604 -14.96 8.12 -17.49
N GLY A 605 -16.04 7.92 -16.77
CA GLY A 605 -16.25 6.73 -15.95
C GLY A 605 -16.58 5.52 -16.85
N GLY A 606 -15.60 4.66 -17.15
CA GLY A 606 -15.87 3.45 -17.89
C GLY A 606 -14.63 2.66 -18.33
N LEU A 607 -14.86 1.44 -18.84
CA LEU A 607 -13.83 0.54 -19.38
C LEU A 607 -12.93 1.19 -20.46
N LYS A 608 -13.44 2.23 -21.13
CA LYS A 608 -12.71 2.98 -22.15
C LYS A 608 -11.48 3.73 -21.62
N ASP A 609 -11.52 4.25 -20.38
CA ASP A 609 -10.36 4.93 -19.77
C ASP A 609 -9.21 3.97 -19.44
N LEU A 610 -9.55 2.70 -19.21
CA LEU A 610 -8.56 1.67 -18.94
C LEU A 610 -7.76 1.28 -20.18
N ILE A 611 -8.41 1.31 -21.35
CA ILE A 611 -7.83 0.83 -22.62
C ILE A 611 -7.16 1.96 -23.39
N PHE A 612 -7.72 3.20 -23.40
CA PHE A 612 -7.29 4.28 -24.28
C PHE A 612 -6.55 5.44 -23.58
N GLY A 613 -6.56 5.51 -22.24
CA GLY A 613 -5.91 6.56 -21.45
C GLY A 613 -6.51 7.96 -21.67
N THR A 614 -6.23 8.93 -20.78
CA THR A 614 -6.68 10.32 -20.94
C THR A 614 -5.88 11.03 -22.03
N THR A 615 -6.54 11.78 -22.92
CA THR A 615 -5.91 12.54 -24.01
C THR A 615 -5.00 13.66 -23.50
N ILE A 616 -5.31 14.24 -22.33
CA ILE A 616 -4.61 15.41 -21.77
C ILE A 616 -3.15 15.13 -21.42
N ASN A 617 -2.86 14.01 -20.71
CA ASN A 617 -1.49 13.73 -20.26
C ASN A 617 -0.47 13.52 -21.39
N PRO A 618 -0.77 12.73 -22.45
CA PRO A 618 0.14 12.58 -23.58
C PRO A 618 0.33 13.86 -24.39
N VAL A 619 -0.71 14.70 -24.49
CA VAL A 619 -0.66 16.00 -25.21
C VAL A 619 0.22 16.98 -24.45
N ARG A 620 0.02 17.10 -23.11
CA ARG A 620 0.82 17.98 -22.24
C ARG A 620 2.32 17.69 -22.28
N HIS A 621 2.73 16.42 -22.41
CA HIS A 621 4.14 16.05 -22.42
C HIS A 621 4.84 16.25 -23.78
N LYS A 622 4.07 16.52 -24.83
CA LYS A 622 4.59 16.65 -26.19
C LYS A 622 4.45 18.04 -26.78
N LEU A 623 3.77 18.94 -26.08
CA LEU A 623 3.61 20.34 -26.51
C LEU A 623 4.46 21.26 -25.64
N ASP A 624 5.16 22.18 -26.28
CA ASP A 624 5.95 23.24 -25.63
C ASP A 624 5.10 24.48 -25.29
N ALA A 625 3.81 24.48 -25.65
CA ALA A 625 2.88 25.56 -25.36
C ALA A 625 2.20 25.40 -23.95
N PRO A 626 1.96 26.52 -23.24
CA PRO A 626 1.15 26.51 -22.01
C PRO A 626 -0.24 25.91 -22.25
N MET A 627 -0.74 25.15 -21.27
CA MET A 627 -2.05 24.51 -21.36
C MET A 627 -2.99 24.98 -20.25
N LEU A 628 -4.18 25.41 -20.61
CA LEU A 628 -5.30 25.67 -19.70
C LEU A 628 -6.28 24.48 -19.72
N ILE A 629 -6.39 23.78 -18.59
CA ILE A 629 -7.30 22.64 -18.45
C ILE A 629 -8.57 23.11 -17.72
N VAL A 630 -9.71 23.03 -18.39
CA VAL A 630 -10.99 23.50 -17.90
C VAL A 630 -11.83 22.34 -17.37
N ARG A 631 -12.38 22.47 -16.15
CA ARG A 631 -13.25 21.47 -15.52
C ARG A 631 -14.59 22.10 -15.15
N ALA A 632 -15.68 21.36 -15.34
CA ALA A 632 -16.95 21.74 -14.76
C ALA A 632 -16.85 21.69 -13.22
N GLY A 633 -17.18 22.79 -12.54
CA GLY A 633 -17.30 22.80 -11.08
C GLY A 633 -18.37 21.81 -10.65
N LYS A 634 -18.09 20.97 -9.67
CA LYS A 634 -19.15 20.21 -8.98
C LYS A 634 -20.07 21.24 -8.31
N ARG A 635 -21.30 21.39 -8.81
CA ARG A 635 -22.39 22.05 -8.07
C ARG A 635 -22.79 21.21 -6.87
#